data_c6855e03ed24d8053271f9e806d542af
#
_entry.id   c6855e03ed24d8053271f9e806d542af
#
_cell.length_a   1.000
_cell.length_b   1.000
_cell.length_c   1.000
_cell.angle_alpha   90.00
_cell.angle_beta   90.00
_cell.angle_gamma   90.00
#
_symmetry.space_group_name_H-M   'P 1'
#
loop_
_entity.id
_entity.type
_entity.pdbx_description
1 polymer ?
#
loop_
_entity_poly.entity_id
_entity_poly.type
_entity_poly.pdbx_seq_one_letter_code
_entity_poly.pdbx_strand_id
1 'polypeptide(L)'
;SIGLVGSEMCIRDSFKYCKVDGRTEQVGNFRTEPPGLFRGRGEHPKMGMWKRRILPEDIIINIGKDAPVPEAPAGHRWKEVRHDQTVTWLAAWKDAVNAKEVKYVFLAANSKFKADSDVKKYDRAIRLTAYIDKIRAEYRRNWTATTVAEQQIAVAIYLMDVLALRAGHEKDEDEADTVGCCNLKAMNVEPLPVGEDGKHQIKLDFLGKDSMRYENTMDVEKEVYECMQRFTKTTKDGKPKNSEELLFDAMNAQDVNVKLQQTMKGLSAKVFRTYNASETLERLLKETEAASTAYGQQLVEVKKADYDRANMEVAILCNHQRSVPKAHQKQMEAMEEKHKAIKKEMYEVSKLSLIHISEPTRPID
;
A
#
# COMPACT_ATOMS: atom_id res chain seq x y z
N SER A 1 -7.01 -41.70 7.90
CA SER A 1 -6.96 -40.25 7.68
C SER A 1 -5.72 -39.79 6.88
N ILE A 2 -4.71 -40.62 6.69
CA ILE A 2 -3.48 -40.32 5.91
C ILE A 2 -3.74 -40.40 4.39
N GLY A 3 -4.69 -41.26 3.94
CA GLY A 3 -5.05 -41.41 2.52
C GLY A 3 -5.79 -40.20 1.90
N LEU A 4 -6.50 -39.45 2.71
CA LEU A 4 -7.21 -38.23 2.26
C LEU A 4 -6.27 -37.05 1.96
N VAL A 5 -5.13 -36.96 2.65
CA VAL A 5 -4.13 -35.90 2.44
C VAL A 5 -3.43 -36.07 1.09
N GLY A 6 -3.16 -37.29 0.66
CA GLY A 6 -2.56 -37.56 -0.65
C GLY A 6 -3.48 -37.25 -1.83
N SER A 7 -4.79 -37.61 -1.72
CA SER A 7 -5.75 -37.32 -2.76
C SER A 7 -6.07 -35.81 -2.87
N GLU A 8 -6.11 -35.09 -1.76
CA GLU A 8 -6.27 -33.62 -1.77
C GLU A 8 -5.07 -32.91 -2.39
N MET A 9 -3.86 -33.44 -2.22
CA MET A 9 -2.65 -32.86 -2.82
C MET A 9 -2.62 -33.02 -4.35
N CYS A 10 -3.06 -34.17 -4.87
CA CYS A 10 -3.17 -34.39 -6.32
C CYS A 10 -4.21 -33.51 -6.99
N ILE A 11 -5.37 -33.32 -6.36
CA ILE A 11 -6.42 -32.41 -6.85
C ILE A 11 -5.94 -30.96 -6.85
N ARG A 12 -5.16 -30.56 -5.85
CA ARG A 12 -4.60 -29.20 -5.72
C ARG A 12 -3.59 -28.86 -6.81
N ASP A 13 -2.80 -29.82 -7.26
CA ASP A 13 -1.78 -29.57 -8.30
C ASP A 13 -2.38 -29.44 -9.70
N SER A 14 -3.53 -30.07 -9.99
CA SER A 14 -4.21 -29.93 -11.29
C SER A 14 -4.72 -28.52 -11.58
N PHE A 15 -5.02 -27.70 -10.55
CA PHE A 15 -5.47 -26.32 -10.70
C PHE A 15 -4.37 -25.28 -10.57
N LYS A 16 -3.12 -25.70 -10.40
CA LYS A 16 -1.97 -24.81 -10.21
C LYS A 16 -1.55 -24.09 -11.48
N TYR A 17 -1.85 -24.67 -12.64
CA TYR A 17 -1.47 -24.13 -13.94
C TYR A 17 -2.66 -24.09 -14.87
N CYS A 18 -2.67 -23.11 -15.77
CA CYS A 18 -3.61 -23.01 -16.87
C CYS A 18 -2.89 -22.60 -18.16
N LYS A 19 -3.53 -22.81 -19.31
CA LYS A 19 -3.03 -22.33 -20.60
C LYS A 19 -3.65 -20.99 -20.93
N VAL A 20 -2.81 -19.98 -21.22
CA VAL A 20 -3.22 -18.65 -21.65
C VAL A 20 -2.44 -18.31 -22.90
N ASP A 21 -3.12 -18.08 -24.00
CA ASP A 21 -2.51 -17.76 -25.31
C ASP A 21 -1.40 -18.75 -25.70
N GLY A 22 -1.65 -20.04 -25.53
CA GLY A 22 -0.73 -21.13 -25.84
C GLY A 22 0.43 -21.34 -24.84
N ARG A 23 0.51 -20.54 -23.78
CA ARG A 23 1.54 -20.64 -22.74
C ARG A 23 0.96 -21.24 -21.47
N THR A 24 1.79 -22.00 -20.74
CA THR A 24 1.44 -22.48 -19.40
C THR A 24 1.77 -21.40 -18.39
N GLU A 25 0.75 -20.86 -17.75
CA GLU A 25 0.85 -19.83 -16.71
C GLU A 25 0.44 -20.39 -15.36
N GLN A 26 1.06 -19.92 -14.31
CA GLN A 26 0.70 -20.30 -12.94
C GLN A 26 -0.57 -19.56 -12.49
N VAL A 27 -1.47 -20.27 -11.86
CA VAL A 27 -2.65 -19.70 -11.20
C VAL A 27 -2.27 -19.21 -9.81
N GLY A 28 -2.58 -17.96 -9.50
CA GLY A 28 -2.38 -17.40 -8.17
C GLY A 28 -3.54 -17.82 -7.26
N ASN A 29 -3.24 -18.06 -5.99
CA ASN A 29 -4.25 -18.33 -4.95
C ASN A 29 -5.36 -19.31 -5.37
N PHE A 30 -4.96 -20.43 -5.99
CA PHE A 30 -5.87 -21.45 -6.52
C PHE A 30 -6.53 -22.32 -5.44
N ARG A 31 -6.34 -22.01 -4.18
CA ARG A 31 -6.92 -22.72 -3.04
C ARG A 31 -7.99 -21.86 -2.39
N THR A 32 -9.11 -22.48 -2.05
CA THR A 32 -10.10 -21.85 -1.18
C THR A 32 -9.59 -21.82 0.26
N GLU A 33 -10.03 -20.85 1.02
CA GLU A 33 -9.68 -20.76 2.43
C GLU A 33 -10.27 -21.94 3.22
N PRO A 34 -9.53 -22.51 4.20
CA PRO A 34 -10.06 -23.55 5.05
C PRO A 34 -11.22 -23.05 5.91
N PRO A 35 -12.15 -23.94 6.32
CA PRO A 35 -13.18 -23.58 7.30
C PRO A 35 -12.53 -23.24 8.66
N GLY A 36 -13.18 -22.38 9.41
CA GLY A 36 -12.69 -21.94 10.72
C GLY A 36 -13.34 -20.66 11.20
N LEU A 37 -12.80 -20.08 12.26
CA LEU A 37 -13.27 -18.80 12.75
C LEU A 37 -12.67 -17.66 11.90
N PHE A 38 -13.53 -16.75 11.48
CA PHE A 38 -13.10 -15.55 10.76
C PHE A 38 -12.34 -14.61 11.71
N ARG A 39 -11.13 -14.24 11.35
CA ARG A 39 -10.31 -13.36 12.17
C ARG A 39 -10.51 -11.88 11.80
N GLY A 40 -10.62 -11.59 10.52
CA GLY A 40 -10.61 -10.22 10.04
C GLY A 40 -9.25 -9.53 10.26
N ARG A 41 -9.23 -8.21 10.05
CA ARG A 41 -8.12 -7.31 10.40
C ARG A 41 -8.68 -6.20 11.27
N GLY A 42 -7.90 -5.74 12.26
CA GLY A 42 -8.36 -4.75 13.23
C GLY A 42 -9.63 -5.24 13.97
N GLU A 43 -10.50 -4.31 14.30
CA GLU A 43 -11.80 -4.56 14.93
C GLU A 43 -12.88 -4.82 13.87
N HIS A 44 -12.78 -5.99 13.23
CA HIS A 44 -13.75 -6.35 12.19
C HIS A 44 -15.08 -6.77 12.83
N PRO A 45 -16.25 -6.23 12.39
CA PRO A 45 -17.55 -6.52 13.02
C PRO A 45 -17.96 -7.99 12.97
N LYS A 46 -17.45 -8.74 11.98
CA LYS A 46 -17.70 -10.19 11.82
C LYS A 46 -16.62 -11.09 12.44
N MET A 47 -15.72 -10.55 13.26
CA MET A 47 -14.69 -11.34 13.93
C MET A 47 -15.34 -12.43 14.81
N GLY A 48 -14.81 -13.66 14.73
CA GLY A 48 -15.32 -14.81 15.46
C GLY A 48 -16.49 -15.56 14.79
N MET A 49 -17.04 -15.04 13.69
CA MET A 49 -18.05 -15.79 12.92
C MET A 49 -17.46 -17.06 12.30
N TRP A 50 -18.28 -18.11 12.21
CA TRP A 50 -17.89 -19.35 11.56
C TRP A 50 -17.80 -19.18 10.03
N LYS A 51 -16.62 -19.45 9.49
CA LYS A 51 -16.37 -19.50 8.06
C LYS A 51 -16.52 -20.95 7.58
N ARG A 52 -17.57 -21.23 6.81
CA ARG A 52 -17.81 -22.55 6.24
C ARG A 52 -16.80 -22.88 5.15
N ARG A 53 -16.64 -24.14 4.83
CA ARG A 53 -15.88 -24.60 3.66
C ARG A 53 -16.56 -24.11 2.37
N ILE A 54 -15.76 -23.59 1.44
CA ILE A 54 -16.22 -23.33 0.07
C ILE A 54 -16.16 -24.64 -0.69
N LEU A 55 -17.30 -25.03 -1.25
CA LEU A 55 -17.45 -26.23 -2.06
C LEU A 55 -17.35 -25.89 -3.55
N PRO A 56 -17.08 -26.87 -4.44
CA PRO A 56 -17.11 -26.64 -5.89
C PRO A 56 -18.42 -26.02 -6.38
N GLU A 57 -19.54 -26.34 -5.75
CA GLU A 57 -20.89 -25.80 -6.02
C GLU A 57 -21.04 -24.31 -5.68
N ASP A 58 -20.08 -23.72 -4.99
CA ASP A 58 -20.04 -22.28 -4.75
C ASP A 58 -19.24 -21.52 -5.83
N ILE A 59 -18.41 -22.24 -6.60
CA ILE A 59 -17.39 -21.67 -7.47
C ILE A 59 -17.90 -21.51 -8.89
N ILE A 60 -17.72 -20.31 -9.43
CA ILE A 60 -17.91 -19.97 -10.84
C ILE A 60 -16.55 -20.06 -11.52
N ILE A 61 -16.44 -20.88 -12.56
CA ILE A 61 -15.23 -20.97 -13.40
C ILE A 61 -15.39 -20.05 -14.61
N ASN A 62 -14.38 -19.24 -14.93
CA ASN A 62 -14.33 -18.45 -16.14
C ASN A 62 -13.22 -18.98 -17.06
N ILE A 63 -13.59 -19.46 -18.24
CA ILE A 63 -12.68 -20.12 -19.18
C ILE A 63 -13.05 -19.79 -20.61
N GLY A 64 -12.11 -19.89 -21.55
CA GLY A 64 -12.37 -19.69 -22.97
C GLY A 64 -13.43 -20.67 -23.50
N LYS A 65 -14.24 -20.24 -24.48
CA LYS A 65 -15.37 -21.00 -25.00
C LYS A 65 -14.94 -22.36 -25.59
N ASP A 66 -13.76 -22.38 -26.22
CA ASP A 66 -13.24 -23.58 -26.90
C ASP A 66 -12.23 -24.37 -26.01
N ALA A 67 -12.04 -23.93 -24.78
CA ALA A 67 -11.11 -24.57 -23.85
C ALA A 67 -11.83 -25.67 -23.04
N PRO A 68 -11.14 -26.79 -22.74
CA PRO A 68 -11.71 -27.84 -21.90
C PRO A 68 -11.99 -27.31 -20.50
N VAL A 69 -13.23 -27.47 -20.04
CA VAL A 69 -13.60 -27.10 -18.67
C VAL A 69 -12.88 -28.02 -17.70
N PRO A 70 -12.20 -27.52 -16.66
CA PRO A 70 -11.56 -28.38 -15.66
C PRO A 70 -12.60 -29.22 -14.93
N GLU A 71 -12.31 -30.50 -14.75
CA GLU A 71 -13.19 -31.41 -14.05
C GLU A 71 -13.34 -31.00 -12.58
N ALA A 72 -14.56 -31.02 -12.08
CA ALA A 72 -14.80 -30.83 -10.65
C ALA A 72 -14.32 -32.09 -9.88
N PRO A 73 -13.96 -31.96 -8.58
CA PRO A 73 -13.65 -33.10 -7.74
C PRO A 73 -14.77 -34.17 -7.76
N ALA A 74 -14.40 -35.43 -7.58
CA ALA A 74 -15.35 -36.56 -7.65
C ALA A 74 -16.56 -36.33 -6.74
N GLY A 75 -17.76 -36.49 -7.30
CA GLY A 75 -19.04 -36.27 -6.61
C GLY A 75 -19.48 -34.81 -6.51
N HIS A 76 -18.74 -33.88 -7.12
CA HIS A 76 -19.03 -32.46 -7.12
C HIS A 76 -19.25 -31.90 -8.53
N ARG A 77 -19.79 -30.68 -8.60
CA ARG A 77 -19.96 -29.93 -9.84
C ARG A 77 -19.64 -28.45 -9.61
N TRP A 78 -19.19 -27.77 -10.65
CA TRP A 78 -19.06 -26.31 -10.56
C TRP A 78 -20.44 -25.66 -10.50
N LYS A 79 -20.53 -24.54 -9.77
CA LYS A 79 -21.73 -23.72 -9.72
C LYS A 79 -22.17 -23.26 -11.09
N GLU A 80 -21.21 -22.74 -11.85
CA GLU A 80 -21.42 -22.14 -13.16
C GLU A 80 -20.09 -22.14 -13.93
N VAL A 81 -20.18 -22.29 -15.25
CA VAL A 81 -19.05 -22.06 -16.16
C VAL A 81 -19.40 -20.87 -17.04
N ARG A 82 -18.55 -19.86 -17.02
CA ARG A 82 -18.64 -18.65 -17.83
C ARG A 82 -17.57 -18.60 -18.91
N HIS A 83 -17.86 -17.83 -19.95
CA HIS A 83 -16.94 -17.57 -21.07
C HIS A 83 -16.79 -16.07 -21.30
N ASP A 84 -16.57 -15.32 -20.20
CA ASP A 84 -16.44 -13.86 -20.23
C ASP A 84 -14.97 -13.47 -20.41
N GLN A 85 -14.64 -12.97 -21.60
CA GLN A 85 -13.29 -12.49 -21.95
C GLN A 85 -13.06 -11.02 -21.60
N THR A 86 -14.05 -10.33 -21.05
CA THR A 86 -13.94 -8.91 -20.63
C THR A 86 -13.31 -8.76 -19.25
N VAL A 87 -13.20 -9.87 -18.51
CA VAL A 87 -12.65 -9.93 -17.15
C VAL A 87 -11.36 -10.74 -17.10
N THR A 88 -10.59 -10.57 -16.05
CA THR A 88 -9.26 -11.20 -15.88
C THR A 88 -9.23 -12.30 -14.81
N TRP A 89 -10.32 -12.51 -14.09
CA TRP A 89 -10.39 -13.58 -13.11
C TRP A 89 -10.69 -14.94 -13.75
N LEU A 90 -10.15 -16.00 -13.18
CA LEU A 90 -10.28 -17.39 -13.65
C LEU A 90 -11.36 -18.15 -12.87
N ALA A 91 -11.57 -17.81 -11.62
CA ALA A 91 -12.63 -18.37 -10.80
C ALA A 91 -13.12 -17.31 -9.80
N ALA A 92 -14.36 -17.45 -9.36
CA ALA A 92 -14.97 -16.55 -8.37
C ALA A 92 -15.99 -17.29 -7.49
N TRP A 93 -16.11 -16.84 -6.24
CA TRP A 93 -17.17 -17.31 -5.32
C TRP A 93 -17.53 -16.19 -4.35
N LYS A 94 -18.72 -16.30 -3.77
CA LYS A 94 -19.13 -15.41 -2.69
C LYS A 94 -18.37 -15.75 -1.40
N ASP A 95 -17.93 -14.73 -0.67
CA ASP A 95 -17.29 -14.94 0.62
C ASP A 95 -18.23 -15.66 1.61
N ALA A 96 -17.66 -16.55 2.42
CA ALA A 96 -18.43 -17.37 3.35
C ALA A 96 -18.99 -16.60 4.55
N VAL A 97 -18.39 -15.45 4.87
CA VAL A 97 -18.77 -14.58 6.02
C VAL A 97 -19.53 -13.36 5.54
N ASN A 98 -19.08 -12.76 4.42
CA ASN A 98 -19.74 -11.60 3.82
C ASN A 98 -20.26 -11.94 2.43
N ALA A 99 -21.54 -12.30 2.33
CA ALA A 99 -22.18 -12.69 1.06
C ALA A 99 -22.23 -11.56 0.00
N LYS A 100 -22.00 -10.30 0.39
CA LYS A 100 -21.88 -9.18 -0.54
C LYS A 100 -20.50 -9.17 -1.23
N GLU A 101 -19.48 -9.73 -0.60
CA GLU A 101 -18.12 -9.77 -1.11
C GLU A 101 -17.91 -10.98 -2.03
N VAL A 102 -17.21 -10.76 -3.15
CA VAL A 102 -16.84 -11.83 -4.08
C VAL A 102 -15.32 -12.00 -4.03
N LYS A 103 -14.88 -13.24 -3.82
CA LYS A 103 -13.47 -13.62 -3.90
C LYS A 103 -13.14 -14.08 -5.30
N TYR A 104 -11.96 -13.68 -5.78
CA TYR A 104 -11.51 -13.95 -7.14
C TYR A 104 -10.17 -14.68 -7.15
N VAL A 105 -10.00 -15.57 -8.13
CA VAL A 105 -8.72 -16.20 -8.48
C VAL A 105 -8.20 -15.57 -9.77
N PHE A 106 -6.95 -15.14 -9.75
CA PHE A 106 -6.25 -14.55 -10.90
C PHE A 106 -5.03 -15.38 -11.27
N LEU A 107 -4.38 -15.04 -12.36
CA LEU A 107 -3.04 -15.53 -12.67
C LEU A 107 -2.03 -15.08 -11.59
N ALA A 108 -1.01 -15.88 -11.37
CA ALA A 108 0.02 -15.60 -10.38
C ALA A 108 0.81 -14.30 -10.69
N ALA A 109 1.45 -13.75 -9.66
CA ALA A 109 2.21 -12.51 -9.79
C ALA A 109 3.39 -12.58 -10.78
N ASN A 110 3.91 -13.78 -11.03
CA ASN A 110 4.98 -14.05 -12.00
C ASN A 110 4.48 -14.35 -13.42
N SER A 111 3.17 -14.28 -13.68
CA SER A 111 2.61 -14.49 -15.01
C SER A 111 2.97 -13.35 -15.95
N LYS A 112 3.05 -13.65 -17.27
CA LYS A 112 3.30 -12.62 -18.29
C LYS A 112 2.21 -11.55 -18.30
N PHE A 113 0.94 -11.97 -18.17
CA PHE A 113 -0.18 -11.04 -18.09
C PHE A 113 -0.02 -10.02 -16.94
N LYS A 114 0.44 -10.49 -15.78
CA LYS A 114 0.70 -9.61 -14.64
C LYS A 114 1.90 -8.69 -14.90
N ALA A 115 2.96 -9.20 -15.51
CA ALA A 115 4.13 -8.40 -15.89
C ALA A 115 3.73 -7.28 -16.87
N ASP A 116 2.97 -7.59 -17.93
CA ASP A 116 2.48 -6.60 -18.90
C ASP A 116 1.57 -5.55 -18.22
N SER A 117 0.76 -5.97 -17.25
CA SER A 117 -0.08 -5.06 -16.46
C SER A 117 0.77 -4.14 -15.56
N ASP A 118 1.85 -4.65 -14.98
CA ASP A 118 2.76 -3.85 -14.15
C ASP A 118 3.57 -2.87 -15.01
N VAL A 119 4.04 -3.25 -16.20
CA VAL A 119 4.63 -2.31 -17.14
C VAL A 119 3.69 -1.14 -17.42
N LYS A 120 2.44 -1.43 -17.81
CA LYS A 120 1.42 -0.39 -18.06
C LYS A 120 1.15 0.50 -16.83
N LYS A 121 1.27 -0.05 -15.62
CA LYS A 121 1.13 0.71 -14.36
C LYS A 121 2.27 1.73 -14.21
N TYR A 122 3.52 1.30 -14.43
CA TYR A 122 4.68 2.18 -14.33
C TYR A 122 4.73 3.18 -15.47
N ASP A 123 4.39 2.80 -16.71
CA ASP A 123 4.26 3.73 -17.85
C ASP A 123 3.30 4.88 -17.54
N ARG A 124 2.17 4.59 -16.85
CA ARG A 124 1.25 5.65 -16.42
C ARG A 124 1.88 6.58 -15.39
N ALA A 125 2.66 6.04 -14.45
CA ALA A 125 3.36 6.85 -13.48
C ALA A 125 4.44 7.73 -14.13
N ILE A 126 5.21 7.20 -15.08
CA ILE A 126 6.19 7.95 -15.86
C ILE A 126 5.49 9.06 -16.68
N ARG A 127 4.39 8.74 -17.34
CA ARG A 127 3.61 9.74 -18.08
C ARG A 127 3.09 10.87 -17.19
N LEU A 128 2.78 10.59 -15.93
CA LEU A 128 2.32 11.60 -14.98
C LEU A 128 3.36 12.70 -14.77
N THR A 129 4.66 12.41 -14.90
CA THR A 129 5.73 13.42 -14.79
C THR A 129 5.49 14.63 -15.70
N ALA A 130 4.96 14.42 -16.90
CA ALA A 130 4.67 15.51 -17.84
C ALA A 130 3.44 16.33 -17.49
N TYR A 131 2.59 15.86 -16.57
CA TYR A 131 1.33 16.49 -16.21
C TYR A 131 1.27 16.97 -14.75
N ILE A 132 2.21 16.53 -13.90
CA ILE A 132 2.13 16.74 -12.46
C ILE A 132 2.10 18.22 -12.09
N ASP A 133 2.93 19.03 -12.73
CA ASP A 133 2.99 20.47 -12.44
C ASP A 133 1.70 21.19 -12.84
N LYS A 134 1.07 20.75 -13.93
CA LYS A 134 -0.24 21.26 -14.34
C LYS A 134 -1.32 20.89 -13.32
N ILE A 135 -1.30 19.65 -12.82
CA ILE A 135 -2.24 19.19 -11.79
C ILE A 135 -2.03 19.97 -10.49
N ARG A 136 -0.77 20.18 -10.09
CA ARG A 136 -0.39 20.96 -8.91
C ARG A 136 -0.86 22.42 -9.01
N ALA A 137 -0.67 23.04 -10.15
CA ALA A 137 -1.18 24.38 -10.40
C ALA A 137 -2.71 24.45 -10.39
N GLU A 138 -3.38 23.41 -10.92
CA GLU A 138 -4.84 23.33 -10.97
C GLU A 138 -5.46 23.17 -9.56
N TYR A 139 -4.97 22.25 -8.72
CA TYR A 139 -5.53 22.09 -7.39
C TYR A 139 -5.25 23.31 -6.51
N ARG A 140 -4.08 23.97 -6.61
CA ARG A 140 -3.79 25.22 -5.87
C ARG A 140 -4.79 26.33 -6.22
N ARG A 141 -5.06 26.52 -7.50
CA ARG A 141 -6.07 27.49 -7.94
C ARG A 141 -7.47 27.17 -7.41
N ASN A 142 -7.82 25.88 -7.31
CA ASN A 142 -9.15 25.44 -6.93
C ASN A 142 -9.38 25.38 -5.41
N TRP A 143 -8.38 25.63 -4.56
CA TRP A 143 -8.60 25.78 -3.10
C TRP A 143 -9.51 26.96 -2.76
N THR A 144 -9.54 27.98 -3.63
CA THR A 144 -10.41 29.15 -3.52
C THR A 144 -11.55 29.16 -4.55
N ALA A 145 -11.88 28.00 -5.13
CA ALA A 145 -12.98 27.86 -6.10
C ALA A 145 -14.34 28.27 -5.48
N THR A 146 -15.31 28.59 -6.32
CA THR A 146 -16.62 29.06 -5.88
C THR A 146 -17.43 27.96 -5.21
N THR A 147 -17.28 26.72 -5.63
CA THR A 147 -18.05 25.59 -5.11
C THR A 147 -17.27 24.79 -4.07
N VAL A 148 -17.96 24.36 -3.02
CA VAL A 148 -17.36 23.51 -1.97
C VAL A 148 -16.85 22.18 -2.55
N ALA A 149 -17.56 21.62 -3.52
CA ALA A 149 -17.15 20.36 -4.17
C ALA A 149 -15.80 20.49 -4.88
N GLU A 150 -15.57 21.56 -5.64
CA GLU A 150 -14.28 21.81 -6.29
C GLU A 150 -13.14 22.01 -5.29
N GLN A 151 -13.41 22.72 -4.21
CA GLN A 151 -12.44 22.91 -3.13
C GLN A 151 -12.08 21.57 -2.46
N GLN A 152 -13.08 20.74 -2.14
CA GLN A 152 -12.87 19.42 -1.53
C GLN A 152 -12.10 18.48 -2.45
N ILE A 153 -12.42 18.44 -3.75
CA ILE A 153 -11.69 17.65 -4.75
C ILE A 153 -10.22 18.12 -4.83
N ALA A 154 -10.00 19.43 -4.86
CA ALA A 154 -8.65 19.99 -4.96
C ALA A 154 -7.80 19.67 -3.73
N VAL A 155 -8.35 19.81 -2.53
CA VAL A 155 -7.68 19.46 -1.27
C VAL A 155 -7.43 17.95 -1.18
N ALA A 156 -8.37 17.11 -1.60
CA ALA A 156 -8.18 15.66 -1.63
C ALA A 156 -7.07 15.24 -2.61
N ILE A 157 -7.00 15.83 -3.80
CA ILE A 157 -5.90 15.58 -4.76
C ILE A 157 -4.56 16.00 -4.15
N TYR A 158 -4.49 17.16 -3.51
CA TYR A 158 -3.29 17.64 -2.82
C TYR A 158 -2.81 16.64 -1.76
N LEU A 159 -3.69 16.15 -0.87
CA LEU A 159 -3.32 15.17 0.14
C LEU A 159 -2.85 13.84 -0.46
N MET A 160 -3.47 13.40 -1.56
CA MET A 160 -3.04 12.20 -2.27
C MET A 160 -1.71 12.38 -3.00
N ASP A 161 -1.42 13.58 -3.51
CA ASP A 161 -0.14 13.90 -4.14
C ASP A 161 0.97 13.98 -3.09
N VAL A 162 0.81 14.77 -2.04
CA VAL A 162 1.89 15.02 -1.07
C VAL A 162 2.14 13.84 -0.13
N LEU A 163 1.07 13.18 0.34
CA LEU A 163 1.14 12.12 1.34
C LEU A 163 1.03 10.70 0.77
N ALA A 164 0.96 10.56 -0.54
CA ALA A 164 0.74 9.28 -1.21
C ALA A 164 -0.46 8.49 -0.63
N LEU A 165 -1.52 9.17 -0.16
CA LEU A 165 -2.69 8.54 0.44
C LEU A 165 -3.46 7.70 -0.58
N ARG A 166 -4.15 6.68 -0.10
CA ARG A 166 -5.13 5.93 -0.89
C ARG A 166 -6.42 6.74 -0.97
N ALA A 167 -7.12 6.70 -2.11
CA ALA A 167 -8.38 7.42 -2.25
C ALA A 167 -9.42 7.01 -1.21
N GLY A 168 -9.54 5.70 -0.92
CA GLY A 168 -10.62 5.20 -0.08
C GLY A 168 -11.94 5.11 -0.84
N HIS A 169 -12.92 4.47 -0.23
CA HIS A 169 -14.31 4.39 -0.69
C HIS A 169 -15.20 4.23 0.55
N GLU A 170 -16.45 4.54 0.41
CA GLU A 170 -17.44 4.32 1.47
C GLU A 170 -17.48 2.84 1.86
N LYS A 171 -17.67 2.60 3.15
CA LYS A 171 -17.70 1.27 3.75
C LYS A 171 -19.11 0.91 4.18
N ASP A 172 -19.46 -0.36 4.01
CA ASP A 172 -20.65 -0.93 4.61
C ASP A 172 -20.40 -1.22 6.09
N GLU A 173 -21.47 -1.29 6.88
CA GLU A 173 -21.43 -1.67 8.32
C GLU A 173 -20.81 -3.06 8.56
N ASP A 174 -20.82 -3.90 7.54
CA ASP A 174 -20.25 -5.25 7.53
C ASP A 174 -18.72 -5.29 7.33
N GLU A 175 -18.08 -4.15 7.09
CA GLU A 175 -16.64 -4.03 6.83
C GLU A 175 -15.91 -3.37 8.01
N ALA A 176 -14.60 -3.63 8.14
CA ALA A 176 -13.78 -2.92 9.13
C ALA A 176 -13.76 -1.41 8.84
N ASP A 177 -13.92 -0.58 9.87
CA ASP A 177 -13.89 0.88 9.75
C ASP A 177 -12.47 1.35 9.44
N THR A 178 -12.15 1.35 8.15
CA THR A 178 -10.87 1.84 7.61
C THR A 178 -11.13 2.90 6.56
N VAL A 179 -10.36 3.97 6.61
CA VAL A 179 -10.55 5.13 5.74
C VAL A 179 -9.39 5.34 4.76
N GLY A 180 -9.66 6.04 3.70
CA GLY A 180 -8.69 6.65 2.81
C GLY A 180 -9.02 8.13 2.67
N CYS A 181 -8.35 8.84 1.77
CA CYS A 181 -8.46 10.28 1.64
C CYS A 181 -9.91 10.75 1.44
N CYS A 182 -10.67 10.12 0.52
CA CYS A 182 -12.01 10.59 0.15
C CYS A 182 -13.12 10.24 1.17
N ASN A 183 -12.85 9.31 2.08
CA ASN A 183 -13.79 8.95 3.15
C ASN A 183 -13.22 9.20 4.55
N LEU A 184 -12.28 10.16 4.68
CA LEU A 184 -11.86 10.70 5.97
C LEU A 184 -13.08 11.28 6.70
N LYS A 185 -13.15 11.05 8.00
CA LYS A 185 -14.13 11.68 8.91
C LYS A 185 -13.55 12.99 9.46
N ALA A 186 -14.39 13.90 9.90
CA ALA A 186 -13.95 15.17 10.49
C ALA A 186 -12.98 14.94 11.69
N MET A 187 -13.23 13.90 12.50
CA MET A 187 -12.37 13.52 13.63
C MET A 187 -10.96 13.03 13.22
N ASN A 188 -10.76 12.65 11.97
CA ASN A 188 -9.47 12.14 11.49
C ASN A 188 -8.48 13.25 11.14
N VAL A 189 -8.92 14.50 11.15
CA VAL A 189 -8.10 15.67 10.78
C VAL A 189 -8.24 16.76 11.84
N GLU A 190 -7.11 17.17 12.40
CA GLU A 190 -7.03 18.23 13.38
C GLU A 190 -6.17 19.37 12.83
N PRO A 191 -6.78 20.52 12.44
CA PRO A 191 -6.03 21.74 12.19
C PRO A 191 -5.41 22.25 13.51
N LEU A 192 -4.10 22.27 13.60
CA LEU A 192 -3.39 22.70 14.82
C LEU A 192 -3.38 24.22 14.95
N PRO A 193 -3.32 24.77 16.16
CA PRO A 193 -3.15 26.20 16.36
C PRO A 193 -1.91 26.71 15.62
N VAL A 194 -2.02 27.89 15.00
CA VAL A 194 -0.87 28.54 14.35
C VAL A 194 0.15 28.91 15.41
N GLY A 195 1.36 28.37 15.30
CA GLY A 195 2.45 28.63 16.23
C GLY A 195 3.05 30.05 16.06
N GLU A 196 4.00 30.41 16.92
CA GLU A 196 4.73 31.69 16.86
C GLU A 196 5.54 31.83 15.55
N ASP A 197 5.89 30.69 14.92
CA ASP A 197 6.58 30.62 13.63
C ASP A 197 5.66 30.91 12.42
N GLY A 198 4.37 31.14 12.65
CA GLY A 198 3.36 31.42 11.62
C GLY A 198 3.02 30.27 10.70
N LYS A 199 3.48 29.06 11.01
CA LYS A 199 3.20 27.87 10.19
C LYS A 199 1.78 27.36 10.42
N HIS A 200 1.17 26.91 9.32
CA HIS A 200 -0.11 26.27 9.31
C HIS A 200 0.10 24.75 9.26
N GLN A 201 -0.37 24.04 10.27
CA GLN A 201 -0.18 22.60 10.39
C GLN A 201 -1.51 21.88 10.52
N ILE A 202 -1.56 20.69 9.95
CA ILE A 202 -2.65 19.73 10.16
C ILE A 202 -2.09 18.42 10.68
N LYS A 203 -2.80 17.81 11.62
CA LYS A 203 -2.55 16.45 12.09
C LYS A 203 -3.60 15.52 11.50
N LEU A 204 -3.15 14.40 10.94
CA LEU A 204 -3.98 13.31 10.43
C LEU A 204 -3.79 12.10 11.34
N ASP A 205 -4.90 11.50 11.79
CA ASP A 205 -4.88 10.27 12.60
C ASP A 205 -6.08 9.38 12.26
N PHE A 206 -5.82 8.26 11.61
CA PHE A 206 -6.88 7.35 11.18
C PHE A 206 -6.35 5.92 10.94
N LEU A 207 -7.28 4.95 10.91
CA LEU A 207 -6.99 3.59 10.49
C LEU A 207 -7.16 3.46 8.97
N GLY A 208 -6.06 3.23 8.28
CA GLY A 208 -6.03 2.99 6.85
C GLY A 208 -6.21 1.51 6.47
N LYS A 209 -5.92 1.19 5.22
CA LYS A 209 -6.01 -0.19 4.71
C LYS A 209 -5.32 -1.18 5.63
N ASP A 210 -5.97 -2.33 5.86
CA ASP A 210 -5.52 -3.43 6.72
C ASP A 210 -5.51 -3.03 8.22
N SER A 211 -6.30 -2.01 8.60
CA SER A 211 -6.38 -1.43 9.95
C SER A 211 -5.03 -0.91 10.47
N MET A 212 -4.15 -0.48 9.57
CA MET A 212 -2.88 0.12 9.92
C MET A 212 -3.08 1.60 10.22
N ARG A 213 -2.68 2.04 11.43
CA ARG A 213 -2.78 3.45 11.83
C ARG A 213 -1.86 4.31 10.97
N TYR A 214 -2.42 5.40 10.48
CA TYR A 214 -1.70 6.49 9.84
C TYR A 214 -1.78 7.71 10.77
N GLU A 215 -0.63 8.15 11.27
CA GLU A 215 -0.51 9.35 12.08
C GLU A 215 0.59 10.21 11.47
N ASN A 216 0.25 11.44 11.11
CA ASN A 216 1.19 12.38 10.51
C ASN A 216 0.79 13.82 10.83
N THR A 217 1.78 14.66 11.13
CA THR A 217 1.62 16.11 11.23
C THR A 217 2.44 16.76 10.14
N MET A 218 1.83 17.64 9.36
CA MET A 218 2.48 18.28 8.23
C MET A 218 2.17 19.78 8.15
N ASP A 219 3.12 20.51 7.63
CA ASP A 219 2.93 21.90 7.22
C ASP A 219 2.10 21.94 5.94
N VAL A 220 1.15 22.85 5.88
CA VAL A 220 0.28 23.06 4.71
C VAL A 220 0.22 24.53 4.33
N GLU A 221 -0.17 24.80 3.09
CA GLU A 221 -0.44 26.17 2.65
C GLU A 221 -1.66 26.74 3.37
N LYS A 222 -1.68 28.05 3.56
CA LYS A 222 -2.72 28.76 4.32
C LYS A 222 -4.13 28.44 3.80
N GLU A 223 -4.32 28.40 2.50
CA GLU A 223 -5.61 28.14 1.85
C GLU A 223 -6.11 26.73 2.16
N VAL A 224 -5.21 25.74 2.19
CA VAL A 224 -5.51 24.35 2.59
C VAL A 224 -5.91 24.29 4.05
N TYR A 225 -5.17 25.00 4.92
CA TYR A 225 -5.47 25.07 6.34
C TYR A 225 -6.86 25.67 6.60
N GLU A 226 -7.20 26.80 5.95
CA GLU A 226 -8.52 27.42 6.03
C GLU A 226 -9.64 26.49 5.52
N CYS A 227 -9.39 25.76 4.43
CA CYS A 227 -10.30 24.74 3.94
C CYS A 227 -10.52 23.64 4.99
N MET A 228 -9.43 23.13 5.60
CA MET A 228 -9.53 22.08 6.61
C MET A 228 -10.27 22.53 7.85
N GLN A 229 -10.02 23.76 8.35
CA GLN A 229 -10.77 24.32 9.46
C GLN A 229 -12.27 24.39 9.18
N ARG A 230 -12.64 24.71 7.95
CA ARG A 230 -14.05 24.78 7.54
C ARG A 230 -14.63 23.38 7.37
N PHE A 231 -13.95 22.47 6.67
CA PHE A 231 -14.45 21.12 6.39
C PHE A 231 -14.59 20.25 7.64
N THR A 232 -13.82 20.50 8.69
CA THR A 232 -13.95 19.81 9.97
C THR A 232 -15.13 20.31 10.82
N LYS A 233 -15.59 21.54 10.59
CA LYS A 233 -16.63 22.18 11.42
C LYS A 233 -17.98 22.32 10.72
N THR A 234 -18.00 22.35 9.38
CA THR A 234 -19.19 22.74 8.63
C THR A 234 -19.43 21.80 7.46
N THR A 235 -20.67 21.38 7.27
CA THR A 235 -21.12 20.59 6.11
C THR A 235 -21.15 21.46 4.83
N LYS A 236 -21.28 20.81 3.66
CA LYS A 236 -21.45 21.48 2.38
C LYS A 236 -22.63 22.47 2.35
N ASP A 237 -23.65 22.24 3.17
CA ASP A 237 -24.84 23.07 3.28
C ASP A 237 -24.73 24.16 4.36
N GLY A 238 -23.54 24.35 4.96
CA GLY A 238 -23.29 25.38 5.96
C GLY A 238 -23.76 25.02 7.38
N LYS A 239 -24.17 23.78 7.63
CA LYS A 239 -24.59 23.32 8.97
C LYS A 239 -23.39 22.86 9.79
N PRO A 240 -23.45 22.91 11.14
CA PRO A 240 -22.42 22.32 11.99
C PRO A 240 -22.23 20.82 11.68
N LYS A 241 -20.98 20.38 11.56
CA LYS A 241 -20.60 19.01 11.25
C LYS A 241 -20.31 18.23 12.52
N ASN A 242 -20.78 16.98 12.60
CA ASN A 242 -20.40 16.05 13.64
C ASN A 242 -19.02 15.45 13.32
N SER A 243 -18.28 15.04 14.36
CA SER A 243 -16.95 14.42 14.23
C SER A 243 -16.94 13.14 13.40
N GLU A 244 -18.02 12.36 13.42
CA GLU A 244 -18.16 11.10 12.65
C GLU A 244 -18.57 11.31 11.18
N GLU A 245 -19.00 12.52 10.80
CA GLU A 245 -19.36 12.82 9.43
C GLU A 245 -18.14 12.92 8.52
N LEU A 246 -18.36 12.67 7.23
CA LEU A 246 -17.29 12.75 6.22
C LEU A 246 -16.68 14.14 6.19
N LEU A 247 -15.36 14.23 6.18
CA LEU A 247 -14.62 15.48 5.99
C LEU A 247 -15.01 16.10 4.64
N PHE A 248 -15.02 15.27 3.60
CA PHE A 248 -15.38 15.64 2.23
C PHE A 248 -16.79 15.13 1.89
N ASP A 249 -17.80 15.90 2.20
CA ASP A 249 -19.22 15.54 2.06
C ASP A 249 -19.87 16.01 0.74
N ALA A 250 -19.13 16.74 -0.08
CA ALA A 250 -19.58 17.22 -1.39
C ALA A 250 -18.97 16.47 -2.58
N MET A 251 -18.13 15.44 -2.34
CA MET A 251 -17.46 14.68 -3.38
C MET A 251 -17.20 13.23 -2.96
N ASN A 252 -16.86 12.37 -3.91
CA ASN A 252 -16.45 11.00 -3.70
C ASN A 252 -15.19 10.65 -4.52
N ALA A 253 -14.67 9.42 -4.37
CA ALA A 253 -13.47 8.98 -5.06
C ALA A 253 -13.62 8.94 -6.60
N GLN A 254 -14.85 8.78 -7.11
CA GLN A 254 -15.11 8.80 -8.55
C GLN A 254 -14.99 10.23 -9.12
N ASP A 255 -15.48 11.23 -8.39
CA ASP A 255 -15.38 12.64 -8.80
C ASP A 255 -13.91 13.07 -8.92
N VAL A 256 -13.08 12.64 -7.98
CA VAL A 256 -11.61 12.83 -8.04
C VAL A 256 -11.03 12.20 -9.30
N ASN A 257 -11.40 10.95 -9.62
CA ASN A 257 -10.90 10.29 -10.82
C ASN A 257 -11.37 10.96 -12.10
N VAL A 258 -12.63 11.41 -12.17
CA VAL A 258 -13.17 12.17 -13.30
C VAL A 258 -12.38 13.47 -13.50
N LYS A 259 -12.12 14.21 -12.43
CA LYS A 259 -11.32 15.44 -12.47
C LYS A 259 -9.91 15.19 -12.99
N LEU A 260 -9.23 14.17 -12.48
CA LEU A 260 -7.86 13.81 -12.90
C LEU A 260 -7.80 13.40 -14.39
N GLN A 261 -8.83 12.69 -14.88
CA GLN A 261 -8.89 12.25 -16.28
C GLN A 261 -9.08 13.41 -17.28
N GLN A 262 -9.60 14.56 -16.83
CA GLN A 262 -9.67 15.78 -17.67
C GLN A 262 -8.26 16.29 -18.01
N THR A 263 -7.30 16.12 -17.12
CA THR A 263 -5.90 16.56 -17.37
C THR A 263 -5.08 15.47 -18.06
N MET A 264 -5.22 14.20 -17.65
CA MET A 264 -4.48 13.08 -18.25
C MET A 264 -5.40 11.88 -18.42
N LYS A 265 -5.66 11.47 -19.66
CA LYS A 265 -6.50 10.29 -19.98
C LYS A 265 -5.97 9.02 -19.29
N GLY A 266 -6.85 8.33 -18.55
CA GLY A 266 -6.54 7.10 -17.83
C GLY A 266 -5.81 7.31 -16.49
N LEU A 267 -5.67 8.56 -16.03
CA LEU A 267 -5.17 8.86 -14.70
C LEU A 267 -6.23 8.49 -13.64
N SER A 268 -5.75 8.01 -12.53
CA SER A 268 -6.57 7.77 -11.33
C SER A 268 -5.75 8.03 -10.07
N ALA A 269 -6.41 8.29 -8.97
CA ALA A 269 -5.77 8.63 -7.68
C ALA A 269 -4.66 7.65 -7.27
N LYS A 270 -4.82 6.35 -7.54
CA LYS A 270 -3.80 5.35 -7.20
C LYS A 270 -2.46 5.53 -7.94
N VAL A 271 -2.43 6.26 -9.07
CA VAL A 271 -1.21 6.47 -9.86
C VAL A 271 -0.27 7.41 -9.13
N PHE A 272 -0.79 8.39 -8.38
CA PHE A 272 0.02 9.28 -7.54
C PHE A 272 0.92 8.50 -6.58
N ARG A 273 0.37 7.49 -5.93
CA ARG A 273 1.14 6.65 -5.01
C ARG A 273 2.28 5.90 -5.71
N THR A 274 2.06 5.40 -6.93
CA THR A 274 3.11 4.77 -7.73
C THR A 274 4.14 5.80 -8.19
N TYR A 275 3.69 6.97 -8.62
CA TYR A 275 4.54 8.08 -9.03
C TYR A 275 5.45 8.56 -7.88
N ASN A 276 4.85 8.92 -6.74
CA ASN A 276 5.59 9.42 -5.60
C ASN A 276 6.59 8.40 -5.05
N ALA A 277 6.21 7.11 -5.00
CA ALA A 277 7.13 6.05 -4.60
C ALA A 277 8.32 5.91 -5.55
N SER A 278 8.09 5.98 -6.86
CA SER A 278 9.15 5.88 -7.88
C SER A 278 10.04 7.10 -7.90
N GLU A 279 9.46 8.29 -7.84
CA GLU A 279 10.18 9.57 -7.83
C GLU A 279 11.05 9.71 -6.58
N THR A 280 10.50 9.40 -5.41
CA THR A 280 11.25 9.42 -4.15
C THR A 280 12.42 8.44 -4.18
N LEU A 281 12.21 7.21 -4.67
CA LEU A 281 13.30 6.24 -4.79
C LEU A 281 14.39 6.73 -5.74
N GLU A 282 14.01 7.23 -6.91
CA GLU A 282 14.94 7.74 -7.93
C GLU A 282 15.75 8.92 -7.40
N ARG A 283 15.10 9.87 -6.74
CA ARG A 283 15.76 11.05 -6.15
C ARG A 283 16.80 10.64 -5.10
N LEU A 284 16.41 9.78 -4.15
CA LEU A 284 17.30 9.31 -3.09
C LEU A 284 18.50 8.51 -3.62
N LEU A 285 18.28 7.68 -4.65
CA LEU A 285 19.38 6.94 -5.28
C LEU A 285 20.34 7.88 -6.02
N LYS A 286 19.86 8.91 -6.72
CA LYS A 286 20.70 9.93 -7.36
C LYS A 286 21.51 10.74 -6.36
N GLU A 287 20.90 11.14 -5.23
CA GLU A 287 21.59 11.84 -4.13
C GLU A 287 22.73 10.96 -3.57
N THR A 288 22.50 9.67 -3.39
CA THR A 288 23.51 8.73 -2.91
C THR A 288 24.62 8.51 -3.93
N GLU A 289 24.27 8.37 -5.22
CA GLU A 289 25.25 8.22 -6.30
C GLU A 289 26.17 9.45 -6.40
N ALA A 290 25.60 10.65 -6.31
CA ALA A 290 26.37 11.89 -6.32
C ALA A 290 27.34 11.97 -5.12
N ALA A 291 26.92 11.53 -3.94
CA ALA A 291 27.78 11.47 -2.76
C ALA A 291 28.88 10.40 -2.90
N SER A 292 28.60 9.29 -3.57
CA SER A 292 29.53 8.16 -3.69
C SER A 292 30.64 8.36 -4.75
N THR A 293 30.40 9.16 -5.78
CA THR A 293 31.41 9.54 -6.77
C THR A 293 32.59 10.28 -6.13
N ALA A 294 32.40 10.89 -4.98
CA ALA A 294 33.46 11.54 -4.22
C ALA A 294 34.41 10.56 -3.50
N TYR A 295 34.02 9.30 -3.32
CA TYR A 295 34.77 8.31 -2.51
C TYR A 295 35.29 7.09 -3.29
N GLY A 296 35.19 7.06 -4.63
CA GLY A 296 35.65 5.94 -5.46
C GLY A 296 34.66 4.78 -5.59
N GLN A 297 35.13 3.62 -6.09
CA GLN A 297 34.26 2.45 -6.29
C GLN A 297 33.71 1.95 -4.95
N GLN A 298 32.41 2.07 -4.75
CA GLN A 298 31.75 1.52 -3.56
C GLN A 298 31.61 0.00 -3.63
N LEU A 299 31.81 -0.65 -2.47
CA LEU A 299 31.52 -2.06 -2.27
C LEU A 299 30.03 -2.36 -2.50
N VAL A 300 29.70 -3.57 -2.95
CA VAL A 300 28.33 -4.02 -3.22
C VAL A 300 27.46 -3.89 -1.97
N GLU A 301 27.99 -4.16 -0.79
CA GLU A 301 27.32 -4.05 0.51
C GLU A 301 26.89 -2.62 0.80
N VAL A 302 27.70 -1.64 0.45
CA VAL A 302 27.38 -0.21 0.62
C VAL A 302 26.25 0.18 -0.32
N LYS A 303 26.33 -0.17 -1.60
CA LYS A 303 25.25 0.07 -2.57
C LYS A 303 23.92 -0.56 -2.15
N LYS A 304 23.99 -1.77 -1.60
CA LYS A 304 22.81 -2.46 -1.06
C LYS A 304 22.24 -1.70 0.15
N ALA A 305 23.08 -1.26 1.08
CA ALA A 305 22.63 -0.49 2.24
C ALA A 305 21.97 0.83 1.83
N ASP A 306 22.51 1.51 0.83
CA ASP A 306 21.96 2.74 0.29
C ASP A 306 20.60 2.51 -0.38
N TYR A 307 20.48 1.44 -1.18
CA TYR A 307 19.21 1.03 -1.75
C TYR A 307 18.17 0.68 -0.66
N ASP A 308 18.57 -0.09 0.34
CA ASP A 308 17.67 -0.47 1.45
C ASP A 308 17.20 0.76 2.22
N ARG A 309 18.06 1.77 2.43
CA ARG A 309 17.71 3.05 3.05
C ARG A 309 16.70 3.82 2.19
N ALA A 310 16.97 4.00 0.89
CA ALA A 310 16.06 4.67 -0.02
C ALA A 310 14.69 3.96 -0.09
N ASN A 311 14.69 2.64 -0.14
CA ASN A 311 13.47 1.83 -0.13
C ASN A 311 12.70 1.91 1.20
N MET A 312 13.39 2.11 2.33
CA MET A 312 12.76 2.35 3.62
C MET A 312 12.01 3.70 3.62
N GLU A 313 12.59 4.77 3.08
CA GLU A 313 11.92 6.07 2.96
C GLU A 313 10.64 5.97 2.10
N VAL A 314 10.69 5.21 1.00
CA VAL A 314 9.50 4.91 0.20
C VAL A 314 8.46 4.13 0.99
N ALA A 315 8.89 3.20 1.83
CA ALA A 315 7.97 2.43 2.69
C ALA A 315 7.31 3.34 3.74
N ILE A 316 8.06 4.30 4.31
CA ILE A 316 7.53 5.31 5.25
C ILE A 316 6.51 6.20 4.54
N LEU A 317 6.85 6.77 3.38
CA LEU A 317 5.93 7.58 2.56
C LEU A 317 4.63 6.83 2.25
N CYS A 318 4.74 5.54 1.94
CA CYS A 318 3.61 4.69 1.62
C CYS A 318 2.91 4.10 2.86
N ASN A 319 3.34 4.40 4.07
CA ASN A 319 2.83 3.78 5.30
C ASN A 319 2.79 2.24 5.22
N HIS A 320 3.87 1.65 4.67
CA HIS A 320 4.02 0.20 4.59
C HIS A 320 4.53 -0.34 5.92
N GLN A 321 3.61 -0.59 6.84
CA GLN A 321 3.94 -1.14 8.15
C GLN A 321 3.82 -2.67 8.15
N ARG A 322 4.60 -3.30 9.03
CA ARG A 322 4.46 -4.72 9.38
C ARG A 322 4.25 -4.85 10.88
N SER A 323 3.47 -5.83 11.30
CA SER A 323 3.37 -6.17 12.71
C SER A 323 4.76 -6.60 13.22
N VAL A 324 5.18 -6.05 14.35
CA VAL A 324 6.46 -6.40 14.98
C VAL A 324 6.39 -7.85 15.48
N PRO A 325 7.29 -8.76 15.04
CA PRO A 325 7.31 -10.13 15.54
C PRO A 325 7.55 -10.17 17.05
N LYS A 326 6.92 -11.11 17.76
CA LYS A 326 7.12 -11.27 19.23
C LYS A 326 8.57 -11.44 19.65
N ALA A 327 9.41 -11.99 18.76
CA ALA A 327 10.85 -12.18 19.01
C ALA A 327 11.69 -10.92 18.70
N HIS A 328 11.11 -9.86 18.13
CA HIS A 328 11.87 -8.70 17.65
C HIS A 328 12.67 -8.02 18.77
N GLN A 329 12.06 -7.84 19.94
CA GLN A 329 12.73 -7.19 21.07
C GLN A 329 13.97 -7.96 21.51
N LYS A 330 13.88 -9.31 21.63
CA LYS A 330 15.04 -10.16 21.95
C LYS A 330 16.13 -10.09 20.88
N GLN A 331 15.74 -9.98 19.61
CA GLN A 331 16.70 -9.83 18.52
C GLN A 331 17.41 -8.48 18.59
N MET A 332 16.70 -7.40 18.89
CA MET A 332 17.28 -6.07 19.06
C MET A 332 18.25 -6.02 20.24
N GLU A 333 17.85 -6.56 21.40
CA GLU A 333 18.73 -6.67 22.58
C GLU A 333 20.02 -7.44 22.27
N ALA A 334 19.91 -8.58 21.57
CA ALA A 334 21.07 -9.36 21.16
C ALA A 334 21.97 -8.62 20.15
N MET A 335 21.40 -7.81 19.25
CA MET A 335 22.18 -6.98 18.34
C MET A 335 22.87 -5.83 19.06
N GLU A 336 22.21 -5.19 20.04
CA GLU A 336 22.81 -4.15 20.86
C GLU A 336 23.96 -4.68 21.69
N GLU A 337 23.83 -5.87 22.28
CA GLU A 337 24.92 -6.53 23.01
C GLU A 337 26.12 -6.81 22.10
N LYS A 338 25.89 -7.37 20.90
CA LYS A 338 26.95 -7.56 19.91
C LYS A 338 27.61 -6.25 19.52
N HIS A 339 26.83 -5.20 19.28
CA HIS A 339 27.36 -3.89 18.95
C HIS A 339 28.23 -3.29 20.07
N LYS A 340 27.79 -3.44 21.33
CA LYS A 340 28.59 -3.02 22.50
C LYS A 340 29.90 -3.82 22.62
N ALA A 341 29.85 -5.14 22.37
CA ALA A 341 31.01 -6.01 22.38
C ALA A 341 32.03 -5.60 21.31
N ILE A 342 31.58 -5.41 20.07
CA ILE A 342 32.45 -4.95 18.96
C ILE A 342 33.05 -3.58 19.25
N LYS A 343 32.28 -2.62 19.76
CA LYS A 343 32.81 -1.30 20.15
C LYS A 343 33.90 -1.39 21.22
N LYS A 344 33.72 -2.28 22.22
CA LYS A 344 34.70 -2.51 23.25
C LYS A 344 35.98 -3.10 22.65
N GLU A 345 35.86 -4.10 21.79
CA GLU A 345 36.98 -4.71 21.09
C GLU A 345 37.76 -3.69 20.22
N MET A 346 37.04 -2.87 19.45
CA MET A 346 37.65 -1.79 18.67
C MET A 346 38.40 -0.78 19.57
N TYR A 347 37.84 -0.44 20.74
CA TYR A 347 38.50 0.45 21.69
C TYR A 347 39.79 -0.16 22.26
N GLU A 348 39.79 -1.46 22.62
CA GLU A 348 40.96 -2.15 23.11
C GLU A 348 42.07 -2.26 22.03
N VAL A 349 41.71 -2.59 20.79
CA VAL A 349 42.63 -2.60 19.64
C VAL A 349 43.22 -1.21 19.39
N SER A 350 42.40 -0.18 19.45
CA SER A 350 42.86 1.22 19.30
C SER A 350 43.85 1.65 20.40
N LYS A 351 43.65 1.22 21.63
CA LYS A 351 44.61 1.39 22.74
C LYS A 351 45.94 0.70 22.48
N LEU A 352 45.90 -0.54 22.04
CA LEU A 352 47.12 -1.32 21.71
C LEU A 352 47.90 -0.63 20.57
N SER A 353 47.21 -0.12 19.54
CA SER A 353 47.86 0.62 18.47
C SER A 353 48.54 1.92 18.95
N LEU A 354 47.92 2.64 19.88
CA LEU A 354 48.54 3.83 20.47
C LEU A 354 49.75 3.53 21.36
N ILE A 355 49.76 2.40 22.06
CA ILE A 355 50.90 1.99 22.87
C ILE A 355 52.10 1.63 21.98
N HIS A 356 51.89 1.01 20.82
CA HIS A 356 52.97 0.73 19.87
C HIS A 356 53.59 1.97 19.20
N ILE A 357 52.81 3.06 19.06
CA ILE A 357 53.31 4.34 18.51
C ILE A 357 54.13 5.09 19.56
N SER A 358 53.93 4.85 20.85
CA SER A 358 54.60 5.57 21.94
C SER A 358 55.82 4.90 22.52
N GLU A 359 56.27 3.72 22.06
CA GLU A 359 57.53 3.12 22.43
C GLU A 359 58.70 3.82 21.66
N PRO A 360 59.59 4.49 22.30
CA PRO A 360 60.78 5.06 21.65
C PRO A 360 61.66 3.92 21.13
N THR A 361 61.97 3.95 19.83
CA THR A 361 63.02 3.11 19.25
C THR A 361 64.28 3.27 20.05
N ARG A 362 64.70 2.21 20.74
CA ARG A 362 66.06 2.18 21.37
C ARG A 362 67.11 2.39 20.27
N PRO A 363 68.11 3.25 20.47
CA PRO A 363 69.23 3.33 19.54
C PRO A 363 69.91 1.97 19.49
N ILE A 364 70.19 1.49 18.30
CA ILE A 364 71.05 0.31 18.05
C ILE A 364 72.46 0.85 18.19
N ASP A 365 73.17 0.42 19.29
CA ASP A 365 74.61 0.59 19.44
C ASP A 365 75.36 -0.38 18.51
#